data_5d0d564075d2bada497eaf33de25c0c4
#
_entry.id   5d0d564075d2bada497eaf33de25c0c4
#
_cell.length_a   1.000
_cell.length_b   1.000
_cell.length_c   1.000
_cell.angle_alpha   90.00
_cell.angle_beta   90.00
_cell.angle_gamma   90.00
#
_symmetry.space_group_name_H-M   'P 1'
#
loop_
_entity.id
_entity.type
_entity.pdbx_description
1 polymer ?
#
loop_
_entity_poly.entity_id
_entity_poly.type
_entity_poly.pdbx_seq_one_letter_code
_entity_poly.pdbx_strand_id
1 'polypeptide(L)'
;VFLKGVIHELLWFLRGDTNIRYLVENGVHGLFPFGTTGEVYAVSDEEYVKALETVRDAVKGMTNCYGKPIQLMAGCSHITTRGVIRLIHLVEQVGGYDAVSVLTPMFVSQTQYELYQYYKTIAESTKMPVLMYNNKPKTNVTIAPATVARLAKDCPNIIGVKDSTGDMTNCEEYLRLTADQRDHFNVMMGRDTMIHAALAYGCSGAVASCANVAPRVVADIYDKYVAGDLAGSLEAQYRLAPLRIATNMGTFPEVIKESLNLLGIPVGKCLDPIQELKPEEKEKLRQVLVDMKLI
;
A
#
# COMPACT_ATOMS: atom_id res chain seq x y z
N VAL A 1 10.41 13.40 8.33
CA VAL A 1 9.03 12.93 8.41
C VAL A 1 8.69 12.26 7.09
N PHE A 2 8.90 10.97 7.03
CA PHE A 2 8.55 10.14 5.89
C PHE A 2 7.12 9.61 6.08
N LEU A 3 6.36 9.44 5.00
CA LEU A 3 5.05 8.79 4.95
C LEU A 3 3.90 9.56 5.62
N LYS A 4 3.59 10.77 5.14
CA LYS A 4 2.30 11.41 5.40
C LYS A 4 1.49 11.45 4.10
N GLY A 5 0.22 11.06 4.18
CA GLY A 5 -0.69 11.14 3.05
C GLY A 5 -1.17 9.78 2.54
N VAL A 6 -1.76 9.79 1.37
CA VAL A 6 -2.20 8.57 0.68
C VAL A 6 -1.05 8.08 -0.20
N ILE A 7 -0.47 6.94 0.18
CA ILE A 7 0.47 6.19 -0.64
C ILE A 7 -0.33 5.15 -1.42
N HIS A 8 -0.01 5.06 -2.69
CA HIS A 8 -0.76 4.26 -3.64
C HIS A 8 -0.07 2.94 -3.90
N GLU A 9 -0.74 1.82 -3.65
CA GLU A 9 -0.24 0.49 -3.97
C GLU A 9 -0.37 0.23 -5.48
N LEU A 10 0.73 0.50 -6.21
CA LEU A 10 0.78 0.50 -7.66
C LEU A 10 0.66 -0.91 -8.24
N LEU A 11 -0.25 -1.08 -9.20
CA LEU A 11 -0.29 -2.24 -10.08
C LEU A 11 0.91 -2.21 -11.04
N TRP A 12 1.67 -3.30 -11.07
CA TRP A 12 2.69 -3.53 -12.08
C TRP A 12 2.05 -4.19 -13.29
N PHE A 13 1.92 -3.43 -14.41
CA PHE A 13 2.01 -3.99 -15.77
C PHE A 13 2.24 -2.89 -16.83
N LEU A 14 3.32 -2.93 -17.46
CA LEU A 14 3.90 -2.66 -18.79
C LEU A 14 3.28 -1.62 -19.77
N ARG A 15 2.58 -0.58 -19.30
CA ARG A 15 2.46 0.70 -20.02
C ARG A 15 2.54 1.86 -19.02
N GLY A 16 3.60 1.80 -18.20
CA GLY A 16 3.86 2.52 -16.96
C GLY A 16 3.51 4.01 -16.90
N ASP A 17 3.79 4.78 -17.93
CA ASP A 17 3.68 6.24 -17.86
C ASP A 17 2.22 6.72 -17.74
N THR A 18 1.27 6.08 -18.44
CA THR A 18 -0.13 6.53 -18.45
C THR A 18 -0.80 6.33 -17.10
N ASN A 19 -0.60 5.16 -16.46
CA ASN A 19 -1.18 4.89 -15.15
C ASN A 19 -0.54 5.76 -14.06
N ILE A 20 0.78 5.90 -14.06
CA ILE A 20 1.51 6.73 -13.10
C ILE A 20 1.06 8.19 -13.21
N ARG A 21 0.95 8.74 -14.42
CA ARG A 21 0.43 10.10 -14.64
C ARG A 21 -1.00 10.26 -14.14
N TYR A 22 -1.89 9.32 -14.49
CA TYR A 22 -3.26 9.29 -14.01
C TYR A 22 -3.33 9.39 -12.48
N LEU A 23 -2.51 8.64 -11.77
CA LEU A 23 -2.46 8.63 -10.31
C LEU A 23 -1.97 9.97 -9.73
N VAL A 24 -0.83 10.46 -10.24
CA VAL A 24 -0.22 11.69 -9.75
C VAL A 24 -1.10 12.90 -10.02
N GLU A 25 -1.65 13.01 -11.23
CA GLU A 25 -2.57 14.10 -11.63
C GLU A 25 -3.87 14.08 -10.83
N ASN A 26 -4.27 12.92 -10.31
CA ASN A 26 -5.44 12.78 -9.44
C ASN A 26 -5.11 12.81 -7.93
N GLY A 27 -3.93 13.30 -7.56
CA GLY A 27 -3.63 13.77 -6.21
C GLY A 27 -3.06 12.72 -5.25
N VAL A 28 -2.51 11.59 -5.74
CA VAL A 28 -1.78 10.68 -4.84
C VAL A 28 -0.48 11.32 -4.36
N HIS A 29 -0.08 11.00 -3.13
CA HIS A 29 1.09 11.60 -2.48
C HIS A 29 2.36 10.80 -2.69
N GLY A 30 2.23 9.50 -2.94
CA GLY A 30 3.34 8.58 -3.17
C GLY A 30 2.88 7.29 -3.85
N LEU A 31 3.83 6.52 -4.33
CA LEU A 31 3.60 5.25 -5.05
C LEU A 31 4.28 4.10 -4.34
N PHE A 32 3.62 2.95 -4.32
CA PHE A 32 4.07 1.73 -3.70
C PHE A 32 3.99 0.54 -4.69
N PRO A 33 4.97 0.39 -5.61
CA PRO A 33 5.07 -0.80 -6.44
C PRO A 33 5.36 -2.04 -5.59
N PHE A 34 4.88 -3.19 -6.08
CA PHE A 34 5.12 -4.51 -5.48
C PHE A 34 4.56 -4.71 -4.06
N GLY A 35 3.46 -4.03 -3.73
CA GLY A 35 2.59 -4.50 -2.67
C GLY A 35 1.80 -5.75 -3.10
N THR A 36 0.79 -6.11 -2.32
CA THR A 36 -0.12 -7.24 -2.65
C THR A 36 -0.85 -6.99 -3.97
N THR A 37 -1.28 -5.74 -4.22
CA THR A 37 -1.91 -5.32 -5.48
C THR A 37 -0.94 -5.41 -6.65
N GLY A 38 0.35 -5.14 -6.40
CA GLY A 38 1.43 -5.18 -7.40
C GLY A 38 1.99 -6.57 -7.68
N GLU A 39 1.34 -7.63 -7.20
CA GLU A 39 1.68 -9.04 -7.48
C GLU A 39 3.16 -9.42 -7.24
N VAL A 40 3.78 -8.87 -6.21
CA VAL A 40 5.18 -9.14 -5.83
C VAL A 40 5.55 -10.62 -5.76
N TYR A 41 4.55 -11.47 -5.50
CA TYR A 41 4.71 -12.92 -5.35
C TYR A 41 4.86 -13.66 -6.68
N ALA A 42 4.63 -13.02 -7.81
CA ALA A 42 4.52 -13.67 -9.12
C ALA A 42 5.53 -13.17 -10.16
N VAL A 43 6.39 -12.22 -9.81
CA VAL A 43 7.39 -11.62 -10.72
C VAL A 43 8.79 -12.19 -10.49
N SER A 44 9.58 -12.28 -11.57
CA SER A 44 11.02 -12.59 -11.47
C SER A 44 11.82 -11.39 -10.97
N ASP A 45 13.10 -11.61 -10.62
CA ASP A 45 13.98 -10.52 -10.20
C ASP A 45 14.24 -9.51 -11.32
N GLU A 46 14.35 -9.98 -12.57
CA GLU A 46 14.54 -9.12 -13.73
C GLU A 46 13.33 -8.22 -13.96
N GLU A 47 12.12 -8.78 -13.88
CA GLU A 47 10.86 -8.04 -13.97
C GLU A 47 10.73 -7.04 -12.82
N TYR A 48 11.10 -7.47 -11.60
CA TYR A 48 11.08 -6.62 -10.41
C TYR A 48 11.98 -5.38 -10.59
N VAL A 49 13.24 -5.58 -10.99
CA VAL A 49 14.19 -4.48 -11.24
C VAL A 49 13.69 -3.56 -12.35
N LYS A 50 13.25 -4.13 -13.47
CA LYS A 50 12.75 -3.37 -14.62
C LYS A 50 11.58 -2.47 -14.24
N ALA A 51 10.68 -3.00 -13.40
CA ALA A 51 9.55 -2.27 -12.89
C ALA A 51 9.95 -1.10 -11.99
N LEU A 52 10.83 -1.36 -11.04
CA LEU A 52 11.33 -0.32 -10.15
C LEU A 52 11.98 0.82 -10.93
N GLU A 53 12.82 0.51 -11.93
CA GLU A 53 13.43 1.52 -12.82
C GLU A 53 12.36 2.33 -13.55
N THR A 54 11.36 1.66 -14.12
CA THR A 54 10.26 2.31 -14.86
C THR A 54 9.48 3.27 -13.97
N VAL A 55 9.09 2.85 -12.75
CA VAL A 55 8.35 3.70 -11.80
C VAL A 55 9.20 4.90 -11.37
N ARG A 56 10.47 4.67 -11.00
CA ARG A 56 11.40 5.73 -10.60
C ARG A 56 11.55 6.79 -11.70
N ASP A 57 11.76 6.35 -12.94
CA ASP A 57 12.03 7.25 -14.05
C ASP A 57 10.76 8.01 -14.47
N ALA A 58 9.59 7.37 -14.38
CA ALA A 58 8.31 7.99 -14.72
C ALA A 58 7.92 9.14 -13.77
N VAL A 59 8.28 9.07 -12.49
CA VAL A 59 7.95 10.14 -11.51
C VAL A 59 8.99 11.25 -11.45
N LYS A 60 10.08 11.14 -12.20
CA LYS A 60 11.18 12.11 -12.17
C LYS A 60 10.69 13.52 -12.51
N GLY A 61 10.87 14.44 -11.56
CA GLY A 61 10.41 15.83 -11.68
C GLY A 61 8.91 16.04 -11.41
N MET A 62 8.14 15.00 -11.10
CA MET A 62 6.76 15.15 -10.69
C MET A 62 6.65 15.55 -9.21
N THR A 63 5.62 16.34 -8.91
CA THR A 63 5.26 16.74 -7.55
C THR A 63 3.82 16.37 -7.23
N ASN A 64 3.53 16.11 -5.97
CA ASN A 64 2.17 15.94 -5.47
C ASN A 64 1.46 17.30 -5.32
N CYS A 65 0.18 17.27 -4.92
CA CYS A 65 -0.65 18.48 -4.73
C CYS A 65 -0.10 19.48 -3.69
N TYR A 66 0.86 19.07 -2.87
CA TYR A 66 1.57 19.93 -1.91
C TYR A 66 2.91 20.48 -2.44
N GLY A 67 3.21 20.29 -3.73
CA GLY A 67 4.46 20.71 -4.35
C GLY A 67 5.69 19.91 -3.90
N LYS A 68 5.50 18.75 -3.27
CA LYS A 68 6.60 17.87 -2.83
C LYS A 68 6.84 16.76 -3.86
N PRO A 69 8.07 16.26 -4.01
CA PRO A 69 8.35 15.10 -4.84
C PRO A 69 7.44 13.91 -4.47
N ILE A 70 7.08 13.11 -5.47
CA ILE A 70 6.33 11.87 -5.25
C ILE A 70 7.19 10.90 -4.45
N GLN A 71 6.68 10.43 -3.31
CA GLN A 71 7.37 9.45 -2.49
C GLN A 71 7.31 8.06 -3.12
N LEU A 72 8.43 7.34 -3.12
CA LEU A 72 8.52 5.99 -3.65
C LEU A 72 8.85 4.99 -2.53
N MET A 73 8.00 3.98 -2.36
CA MET A 73 8.20 2.89 -1.42
C MET A 73 8.12 1.56 -2.16
N ALA A 74 9.17 0.73 -2.12
CA ALA A 74 9.16 -0.57 -2.81
C ALA A 74 8.69 -1.71 -1.89
N GLY A 75 7.84 -2.60 -2.39
CA GLY A 75 7.44 -3.81 -1.69
C GLY A 75 8.51 -4.90 -1.78
N CYS A 76 9.06 -5.30 -0.64
CA CYS A 76 10.09 -6.33 -0.51
C CYS A 76 9.53 -7.53 0.28
N SER A 77 8.52 -8.23 -0.26
CA SER A 77 7.83 -9.31 0.43
C SER A 77 8.22 -10.67 -0.11
N HIS A 78 8.68 -11.55 0.77
CA HIS A 78 9.08 -12.91 0.45
C HIS A 78 8.81 -13.83 1.64
N ILE A 79 8.72 -15.15 1.41
CA ILE A 79 8.49 -16.16 2.46
C ILE A 79 9.66 -16.22 3.45
N THR A 80 10.89 -15.99 2.98
CA THR A 80 12.11 -16.13 3.79
C THR A 80 12.80 -14.80 4.04
N THR A 81 13.44 -14.64 5.20
CA THR A 81 14.25 -13.46 5.55
C THR A 81 15.30 -13.15 4.48
N ARG A 82 16.04 -14.15 4.00
CA ARG A 82 17.06 -13.98 2.95
C ARG A 82 16.47 -13.49 1.64
N GLY A 83 15.25 -13.93 1.30
CA GLY A 83 14.55 -13.47 0.09
C GLY A 83 14.13 -12.01 0.18
N VAL A 84 13.67 -11.56 1.37
CA VAL A 84 13.38 -10.14 1.61
C VAL A 84 14.65 -9.30 1.51
N ILE A 85 15.74 -9.71 2.15
CA ILE A 85 17.02 -9.00 2.10
C ILE A 85 17.53 -8.89 0.66
N ARG A 86 17.41 -9.96 -0.14
CA ARG A 86 17.74 -9.91 -1.58
C ARG A 86 16.93 -8.87 -2.33
N LEU A 87 15.59 -8.81 -2.13
CA LEU A 87 14.75 -7.80 -2.77
C LEU A 87 15.14 -6.38 -2.34
N ILE A 88 15.45 -6.17 -1.06
CA ILE A 88 15.92 -4.87 -0.57
C ILE A 88 17.22 -4.44 -1.27
N HIS A 89 18.19 -5.36 -1.43
CA HIS A 89 19.42 -5.05 -2.15
C HIS A 89 19.18 -4.70 -3.63
N LEU A 90 18.18 -5.32 -4.29
CA LEU A 90 17.78 -4.92 -5.64
C LEU A 90 17.21 -3.50 -5.66
N VAL A 91 16.40 -3.11 -4.67
CA VAL A 91 15.91 -1.72 -4.54
C VAL A 91 17.06 -0.74 -4.32
N GLU A 92 18.02 -1.09 -3.46
CA GLU A 92 19.23 -0.26 -3.22
C GLU A 92 20.05 -0.08 -4.49
N GLN A 93 20.21 -1.14 -5.31
CA GLN A 93 20.92 -1.07 -6.59
C GLN A 93 20.21 -0.19 -7.61
N VAL A 94 18.88 -0.28 -7.71
CA VAL A 94 18.08 0.60 -8.57
C VAL A 94 18.18 2.05 -8.11
N GLY A 95 18.10 2.29 -6.81
CA GLY A 95 18.13 3.63 -6.20
C GLY A 95 16.88 4.47 -6.45
N GLY A 96 16.78 5.60 -5.78
CA GLY A 96 15.69 6.57 -5.95
C GLY A 96 14.40 6.21 -5.20
N TYR A 97 14.42 5.22 -4.32
CA TYR A 97 13.32 4.86 -3.42
C TYR A 97 13.56 5.40 -2.02
N ASP A 98 12.52 5.93 -1.39
CA ASP A 98 12.57 6.55 -0.06
C ASP A 98 12.47 5.52 1.08
N ALA A 99 11.81 4.38 0.82
CA ALA A 99 11.59 3.34 1.82
C ALA A 99 11.31 1.98 1.16
N VAL A 100 11.39 0.92 1.96
CA VAL A 100 10.90 -0.41 1.61
C VAL A 100 9.76 -0.83 2.54
N SER A 101 8.80 -1.61 2.03
CA SER A 101 7.72 -2.19 2.82
C SER A 101 7.88 -3.71 2.88
N VAL A 102 7.82 -4.26 4.08
CA VAL A 102 8.07 -5.67 4.35
C VAL A 102 6.86 -6.32 5.00
N LEU A 103 6.20 -7.22 4.27
CA LEU A 103 5.08 -8.03 4.76
C LEU A 103 5.57 -9.05 5.80
N THR A 104 4.71 -9.41 6.77
CA THR A 104 4.95 -10.59 7.59
C THR A 104 5.19 -11.82 6.71
N PRO A 105 6.04 -12.77 7.12
CA PRO A 105 6.16 -14.03 6.38
C PRO A 105 4.81 -14.70 6.21
N MET A 106 4.62 -15.39 5.10
CA MET A 106 3.38 -16.12 4.76
C MET A 106 3.64 -17.62 4.71
N PHE A 107 2.57 -18.41 4.62
CA PHE A 107 2.55 -19.86 4.54
C PHE A 107 2.73 -20.57 5.92
N VAL A 108 3.71 -20.19 6.73
CA VAL A 108 3.92 -20.72 8.10
C VAL A 108 3.66 -19.61 9.09
N SER A 109 2.90 -19.90 10.16
CA SER A 109 2.59 -18.94 11.21
C SER A 109 3.74 -18.83 12.22
N GLN A 110 4.39 -17.68 12.25
CA GLN A 110 5.50 -17.38 13.15
C GLN A 110 4.99 -16.92 14.53
N THR A 111 5.77 -17.22 15.56
CA THR A 111 5.61 -16.63 16.90
C THR A 111 6.02 -15.16 16.92
N GLN A 112 5.61 -14.42 17.95
CA GLN A 112 6.01 -13.01 18.09
C GLN A 112 7.51 -12.81 18.26
N TYR A 113 8.21 -13.79 18.88
CA TYR A 113 9.66 -13.80 18.99
C TYR A 113 10.31 -13.93 17.60
N GLU A 114 9.82 -14.86 16.77
CA GLU A 114 10.34 -15.05 15.40
C GLU A 114 10.05 -13.86 14.52
N LEU A 115 8.88 -13.21 14.64
CA LEU A 115 8.56 -11.96 13.93
C LEU A 115 9.50 -10.84 14.35
N TYR A 116 9.77 -10.69 15.65
CA TYR A 116 10.75 -9.74 16.13
C TYR A 116 12.14 -9.97 15.54
N GLN A 117 12.63 -11.21 15.55
CA GLN A 117 13.93 -11.57 14.96
C GLN A 117 13.95 -11.33 13.44
N TYR A 118 12.86 -11.68 12.75
CA TYR A 118 12.70 -11.45 11.32
C TYR A 118 12.87 -9.98 10.95
N TYR A 119 12.09 -9.08 11.55
CA TYR A 119 12.17 -7.65 11.25
C TYR A 119 13.49 -7.02 11.72
N LYS A 120 14.01 -7.44 12.86
CA LYS A 120 15.31 -6.98 13.35
C LYS A 120 16.43 -7.34 12.40
N THR A 121 16.52 -8.60 11.96
CA THR A 121 17.54 -9.05 10.99
C THR A 121 17.43 -8.29 9.68
N ILE A 122 16.22 -8.02 9.19
CA ILE A 122 16.01 -7.22 7.99
C ILE A 122 16.47 -5.77 8.20
N ALA A 123 16.07 -5.15 9.30
CA ALA A 123 16.47 -3.78 9.62
C ALA A 123 17.99 -3.62 9.74
N GLU A 124 18.67 -4.61 10.31
CA GLU A 124 20.14 -4.63 10.45
C GLU A 124 20.86 -4.85 9.10
N SER A 125 20.18 -5.41 8.09
CA SER A 125 20.78 -5.70 6.78
C SER A 125 20.80 -4.50 5.82
N THR A 126 20.13 -3.39 6.14
CA THR A 126 19.99 -2.22 5.28
C THR A 126 20.00 -0.91 6.05
N LYS A 127 20.34 0.16 5.37
CA LYS A 127 20.16 1.54 5.89
C LYS A 127 18.87 2.19 5.40
N MET A 128 18.14 1.52 4.49
CA MET A 128 16.86 2.05 4.01
C MET A 128 15.83 2.08 5.13
N PRO A 129 14.94 3.08 5.13
CA PRO A 129 13.76 3.09 5.98
C PRO A 129 12.87 1.88 5.68
N VAL A 130 12.45 1.15 6.71
CA VAL A 130 11.63 -0.07 6.62
C VAL A 130 10.25 0.20 7.21
N LEU A 131 9.20 0.04 6.40
CA LEU A 131 7.81 -0.01 6.86
C LEU A 131 7.39 -1.46 7.06
N MET A 132 7.06 -1.86 8.27
CA MET A 132 6.44 -3.17 8.53
C MET A 132 5.06 -3.23 7.87
N TYR A 133 4.69 -4.38 7.33
CA TYR A 133 3.38 -4.57 6.73
C TYR A 133 2.63 -5.72 7.39
N ASN A 134 1.55 -5.41 8.08
CA ASN A 134 0.69 -6.34 8.79
C ASN A 134 -0.58 -6.61 7.98
N ASN A 135 -0.76 -7.84 7.47
CA ASN A 135 -1.89 -8.24 6.64
C ASN A 135 -2.36 -9.66 6.97
N LYS A 136 -2.91 -9.85 8.17
CA LYS A 136 -3.41 -11.14 8.63
C LYS A 136 -4.29 -11.89 7.61
N PRO A 137 -5.23 -11.24 6.89
CA PRO A 137 -6.05 -11.93 5.89
C PRO A 137 -5.25 -12.61 4.76
N LYS A 138 -4.01 -12.20 4.51
CA LYS A 138 -3.16 -12.76 3.45
C LYS A 138 -2.05 -13.66 3.98
N THR A 139 -1.58 -13.42 5.19
CA THR A 139 -0.42 -14.14 5.75
C THR A 139 -0.78 -15.07 6.91
N ASN A 140 -2.02 -14.96 7.42
CA ASN A 140 -2.47 -15.64 8.64
C ASN A 140 -1.64 -15.29 9.91
N VAL A 141 -0.86 -14.21 9.84
CA VAL A 141 0.02 -13.74 10.91
C VAL A 141 -0.31 -12.30 11.26
N THR A 142 -0.28 -11.95 12.54
CA THR A 142 -0.40 -10.57 13.05
C THR A 142 0.83 -10.21 13.85
N ILE A 143 1.40 -9.03 13.59
CA ILE A 143 2.42 -8.46 14.46
C ILE A 143 1.72 -7.86 15.67
N ALA A 144 1.95 -8.41 16.85
CA ALA A 144 1.34 -7.87 18.07
C ALA A 144 1.82 -6.43 18.36
N PRO A 145 0.98 -5.56 18.92
CA PRO A 145 1.35 -4.18 19.22
C PRO A 145 2.62 -4.05 20.08
N ALA A 146 2.81 -4.92 21.07
CA ALA A 146 4.03 -4.94 21.87
C ALA A 146 5.29 -5.28 21.05
N THR A 147 5.17 -6.16 20.04
CA THR A 147 6.27 -6.50 19.13
C THR A 147 6.61 -5.31 18.23
N VAL A 148 5.60 -4.60 17.71
CA VAL A 148 5.78 -3.38 16.92
C VAL A 148 6.48 -2.30 17.74
N ALA A 149 6.01 -2.01 18.95
CA ALA A 149 6.59 -1.00 19.82
C ALA A 149 8.05 -1.30 20.17
N ARG A 150 8.37 -2.58 20.42
CA ARG A 150 9.73 -3.02 20.66
C ARG A 150 10.63 -2.82 19.45
N LEU A 151 10.17 -3.22 18.26
CA LEU A 151 10.93 -3.04 17.01
C LEU A 151 11.15 -1.56 16.69
N ALA A 152 10.15 -0.71 16.88
CA ALA A 152 10.25 0.72 16.69
C ALA A 152 11.34 1.35 17.58
N LYS A 153 11.49 0.86 18.81
CA LYS A 153 12.51 1.31 19.76
C LYS A 153 13.90 0.75 19.45
N ASP A 154 13.99 -0.55 19.11
CA ASP A 154 15.26 -1.26 18.96
C ASP A 154 15.92 -1.05 17.58
N CYS A 155 15.13 -0.67 16.55
CA CYS A 155 15.55 -0.55 15.16
C CYS A 155 15.19 0.84 14.60
N PRO A 156 16.08 1.85 14.67
CA PRO A 156 15.78 3.23 14.27
C PRO A 156 15.38 3.43 12.81
N ASN A 157 15.73 2.50 11.92
CA ASN A 157 15.32 2.51 10.53
C ASN A 157 13.97 1.82 10.27
N ILE A 158 13.33 1.23 11.29
CA ILE A 158 11.91 0.84 11.20
C ILE A 158 11.06 2.08 11.45
N ILE A 159 10.47 2.61 10.37
CA ILE A 159 9.80 3.92 10.37
C ILE A 159 8.29 3.85 10.54
N GLY A 160 7.72 2.66 10.70
CA GLY A 160 6.28 2.53 10.89
C GLY A 160 5.72 1.15 10.60
N VAL A 161 4.40 1.09 10.61
CA VAL A 161 3.61 -0.09 10.26
C VAL A 161 2.43 0.29 9.37
N LYS A 162 2.23 -0.44 8.26
CA LYS A 162 0.98 -0.48 7.50
C LYS A 162 0.11 -1.58 8.06
N ASP A 163 -1.10 -1.24 8.50
CA ASP A 163 -2.05 -2.22 9.02
C ASP A 163 -3.23 -2.45 8.07
N SER A 164 -3.33 -3.67 7.54
CA SER A 164 -4.43 -4.13 6.67
C SER A 164 -5.30 -5.19 7.34
N THR A 165 -5.22 -5.38 8.65
CA THR A 165 -6.04 -6.35 9.39
C THR A 165 -7.53 -6.01 9.32
N GLY A 166 -7.87 -4.72 9.36
CA GLY A 166 -9.22 -4.22 9.54
C GLY A 166 -9.67 -4.20 11.00
N ASP A 167 -8.74 -4.33 11.93
CA ASP A 167 -8.98 -4.25 13.38
C ASP A 167 -8.51 -2.90 13.92
N MET A 168 -9.47 -2.03 14.24
CA MET A 168 -9.16 -0.70 14.78
C MET A 168 -8.54 -0.75 16.18
N THR A 169 -8.86 -1.77 16.99
CA THR A 169 -8.23 -1.95 18.29
C THR A 169 -6.73 -2.18 18.14
N ASN A 170 -6.35 -3.01 17.17
CA ASN A 170 -4.94 -3.26 16.85
C ASN A 170 -4.24 -1.99 16.36
N CYS A 171 -4.91 -1.22 15.51
CA CYS A 171 -4.42 0.06 15.02
C CYS A 171 -4.21 1.08 16.15
N GLU A 172 -5.20 1.21 17.06
CA GLU A 172 -5.14 2.07 18.24
C GLU A 172 -3.95 1.71 19.14
N GLU A 173 -3.77 0.42 19.41
CA GLU A 173 -2.67 -0.05 20.25
C GLU A 173 -1.29 0.22 19.63
N TYR A 174 -1.15 0.13 18.28
CA TYR A 174 0.08 0.58 17.63
C TYR A 174 0.35 2.07 17.91
N LEU A 175 -0.66 2.92 17.73
CA LEU A 175 -0.55 4.36 17.98
C LEU A 175 -0.21 4.67 19.43
N ARG A 176 -0.89 3.99 20.37
CA ARG A 176 -0.73 4.19 21.81
C ARG A 176 0.66 3.78 22.28
N LEU A 177 1.13 2.59 21.87
CA LEU A 177 2.40 2.03 22.35
C LEU A 177 3.64 2.64 21.65
N THR A 178 3.45 3.38 20.56
CA THR A 178 4.54 4.11 19.87
C THR A 178 4.39 5.63 19.99
N ALA A 179 3.58 6.11 20.94
CA ALA A 179 3.26 7.53 21.09
C ALA A 179 4.50 8.41 21.36
N ASP A 180 5.49 7.89 22.05
CA ASP A 180 6.77 8.54 22.33
C ASP A 180 7.73 8.58 21.11
N GLN A 181 7.37 7.91 20.02
CA GLN A 181 8.19 7.77 18.81
C GLN A 181 7.54 8.40 17.56
N ARG A 182 6.49 9.20 17.74
CA ARG A 182 5.70 9.80 16.63
C ARG A 182 6.49 10.70 15.68
N ASP A 183 7.66 11.16 16.08
CA ASP A 183 8.51 11.99 15.24
C ASP A 183 9.14 11.20 14.08
N HIS A 184 9.30 9.89 14.24
CA HIS A 184 9.92 9.02 13.25
C HIS A 184 9.14 7.75 12.94
N PHE A 185 8.15 7.36 13.77
CA PHE A 185 7.35 6.15 13.57
C PHE A 185 5.91 6.50 13.14
N ASN A 186 5.45 5.86 12.07
CA ASN A 186 4.17 6.13 11.44
C ASN A 186 3.26 4.88 11.45
N VAL A 187 1.98 5.06 11.75
CA VAL A 187 0.96 4.02 11.55
C VAL A 187 0.14 4.41 10.35
N MET A 188 0.04 3.52 9.36
CA MET A 188 -0.68 3.76 8.12
C MET A 188 -1.81 2.74 7.94
N MET A 189 -2.99 3.22 7.56
CA MET A 189 -4.14 2.37 7.31
C MET A 189 -4.02 1.68 5.94
N GLY A 190 -4.17 0.35 5.92
CA GLY A 190 -4.17 -0.45 4.71
C GLY A 190 -5.57 -0.98 4.30
N ARG A 191 -6.63 -0.56 5.01
CA ARG A 191 -8.03 -0.90 4.67
C ARG A 191 -8.74 0.32 4.12
N ASP A 192 -9.07 0.28 2.83
CA ASP A 192 -9.68 1.41 2.12
C ASP A 192 -10.97 1.93 2.77
N THR A 193 -11.76 1.05 3.40
CA THR A 193 -13.01 1.43 4.09
C THR A 193 -12.82 2.10 5.45
N MET A 194 -11.59 2.23 5.94
CA MET A 194 -11.30 2.70 7.30
C MET A 194 -10.36 3.91 7.33
N ILE A 195 -10.10 4.55 6.19
CA ILE A 195 -9.11 5.63 6.09
C ILE A 195 -9.50 6.82 6.97
N HIS A 196 -10.73 7.32 6.84
CA HIS A 196 -11.22 8.44 7.65
C HIS A 196 -11.16 8.16 9.16
N ALA A 197 -11.63 6.98 9.58
CA ALA A 197 -11.60 6.56 10.99
C ALA A 197 -10.16 6.46 11.50
N ALA A 198 -9.24 5.89 10.72
CA ALA A 198 -7.84 5.76 11.09
C ALA A 198 -7.15 7.13 11.24
N LEU A 199 -7.46 8.09 10.37
CA LEU A 199 -6.98 9.47 10.51
C LEU A 199 -7.49 10.11 11.80
N ALA A 200 -8.77 9.86 12.18
CA ALA A 200 -9.34 10.36 13.44
C ALA A 200 -8.66 9.75 14.68
N TYR A 201 -8.16 8.53 14.60
CA TYR A 201 -7.32 7.90 15.64
C TYR A 201 -5.87 8.43 15.66
N GLY A 202 -5.41 9.10 14.61
CA GLY A 202 -4.07 9.69 14.54
C GLY A 202 -3.10 8.95 13.63
N CYS A 203 -3.59 8.08 12.73
CA CYS A 203 -2.76 7.51 11.67
C CYS A 203 -2.19 8.60 10.76
N SER A 204 -0.98 8.39 10.25
CA SER A 204 -0.27 9.35 9.41
C SER A 204 -0.83 9.44 7.99
N GLY A 205 -1.61 8.43 7.58
CA GLY A 205 -2.16 8.33 6.25
C GLY A 205 -2.64 6.93 5.92
N ALA A 206 -2.74 6.62 4.64
CA ALA A 206 -3.19 5.32 4.15
C ALA A 206 -2.37 4.80 2.97
N VAL A 207 -2.41 3.48 2.81
CA VAL A 207 -1.89 2.77 1.63
C VAL A 207 -3.05 2.00 1.02
N ALA A 208 -3.66 2.57 -0.02
CA ALA A 208 -4.96 2.17 -0.52
C ALA A 208 -4.89 1.50 -1.90
N SER A 209 -5.55 0.36 -2.06
CA SER A 209 -5.63 -0.35 -3.34
C SER A 209 -6.66 0.28 -4.30
N CYS A 210 -7.78 0.75 -3.76
CA CYS A 210 -8.83 1.41 -4.56
C CYS A 210 -8.37 2.74 -5.17
N ALA A 211 -7.28 3.32 -4.69
CA ALA A 211 -6.71 4.51 -5.29
C ALA A 211 -6.18 4.26 -6.73
N ASN A 212 -5.92 3.00 -7.15
CA ASN A 212 -5.66 2.67 -8.56
C ASN A 212 -6.81 3.11 -9.48
N VAL A 213 -8.04 2.92 -9.00
CA VAL A 213 -9.26 3.12 -9.78
C VAL A 213 -9.86 4.51 -9.53
N ALA A 214 -9.88 4.96 -8.28
CA ALA A 214 -10.49 6.20 -7.83
C ALA A 214 -9.50 7.07 -7.01
N PRO A 215 -8.33 7.46 -7.59
CA PRO A 215 -7.27 8.16 -6.85
C PRO A 215 -7.76 9.45 -6.21
N ARG A 216 -8.55 10.29 -6.92
CA ARG A 216 -9.07 11.54 -6.37
C ARG A 216 -9.99 11.30 -5.19
N VAL A 217 -10.84 10.27 -5.22
CA VAL A 217 -11.74 9.97 -4.10
C VAL A 217 -10.95 9.59 -2.86
N VAL A 218 -9.90 8.78 -3.03
CA VAL A 218 -9.06 8.36 -1.90
C VAL A 218 -8.21 9.52 -1.39
N ALA A 219 -7.64 10.34 -2.28
CA ALA A 219 -6.91 11.55 -1.88
C ALA A 219 -7.80 12.54 -1.12
N ASP A 220 -9.06 12.74 -1.56
CA ASP A 220 -10.03 13.61 -0.89
C ASP A 220 -10.30 13.20 0.57
N ILE A 221 -10.28 11.90 0.89
CA ILE A 221 -10.44 11.46 2.29
C ILE A 221 -9.34 12.08 3.17
N TYR A 222 -8.10 12.03 2.70
CA TYR A 222 -6.96 12.58 3.45
C TYR A 222 -6.91 14.12 3.38
N ASP A 223 -6.97 14.68 2.18
CA ASP A 223 -6.78 16.11 1.95
C ASP A 223 -7.82 16.96 2.70
N LYS A 224 -9.10 16.54 2.63
CA LYS A 224 -10.18 17.18 3.38
C LYS A 224 -10.01 17.03 4.88
N TYR A 225 -9.60 15.83 5.34
CA TYR A 225 -9.35 15.59 6.75
C TYR A 225 -8.29 16.55 7.31
N VAL A 226 -7.13 16.65 6.67
CA VAL A 226 -6.04 17.53 7.12
C VAL A 226 -6.35 19.02 6.96
N ALA A 227 -7.27 19.37 6.06
CA ALA A 227 -7.81 20.72 5.92
C ALA A 227 -8.87 21.06 6.98
N GLY A 228 -9.28 20.11 7.83
CA GLY A 228 -10.32 20.31 8.85
C GLY A 228 -11.75 20.07 8.35
N ASP A 229 -11.96 19.74 7.07
CA ASP A 229 -13.26 19.34 6.51
C ASP A 229 -13.55 17.87 6.81
N LEU A 230 -13.89 17.59 8.06
CA LEU A 230 -14.16 16.22 8.51
C LEU A 230 -15.42 15.63 7.86
N ALA A 231 -16.43 16.45 7.61
CA ALA A 231 -17.67 16.00 6.96
C ALA A 231 -17.40 15.60 5.50
N GLY A 232 -16.68 16.42 4.75
CA GLY A 232 -16.30 16.11 3.38
C GLY A 232 -15.34 14.93 3.26
N SER A 233 -14.45 14.73 4.25
CA SER A 233 -13.61 13.54 4.32
C SER A 233 -14.45 12.26 4.52
N LEU A 234 -15.44 12.29 5.41
CA LEU A 234 -16.34 11.17 5.66
C LEU A 234 -17.23 10.87 4.44
N GLU A 235 -17.72 11.91 3.75
CA GLU A 235 -18.46 11.75 2.49
C GLU A 235 -17.62 11.07 1.42
N ALA A 236 -16.35 11.47 1.25
CA ALA A 236 -15.41 10.82 0.34
C ALA A 236 -15.16 9.35 0.72
N GLN A 237 -15.09 9.05 2.02
CA GLN A 237 -14.98 7.66 2.52
C GLN A 237 -16.20 6.82 2.12
N TYR A 238 -17.41 7.35 2.29
CA TYR A 238 -18.63 6.65 1.87
C TYR A 238 -18.72 6.48 0.36
N ARG A 239 -18.29 7.48 -0.41
CA ARG A 239 -18.22 7.41 -1.87
C ARG A 239 -17.26 6.31 -2.35
N LEU A 240 -16.19 6.01 -1.62
CA LEU A 240 -15.23 4.95 -1.93
C LEU A 240 -15.77 3.54 -1.65
N ALA A 241 -16.67 3.40 -0.69
CA ALA A 241 -17.11 2.12 -0.16
C ALA A 241 -17.63 1.12 -1.21
N PRO A 242 -18.45 1.50 -2.22
CA PRO A 242 -18.94 0.59 -3.24
C PRO A 242 -17.84 -0.13 -4.00
N LEU A 243 -16.79 0.62 -4.42
CA LEU A 243 -15.64 0.04 -5.11
C LEU A 243 -14.90 -0.96 -4.21
N ARG A 244 -14.67 -0.60 -2.95
CA ARG A 244 -13.97 -1.51 -2.03
C ARG A 244 -14.77 -2.80 -1.76
N ILE A 245 -16.09 -2.71 -1.67
CA ILE A 245 -16.96 -3.87 -1.53
C ILE A 245 -16.92 -4.73 -2.80
N ALA A 246 -16.91 -4.10 -3.97
CA ALA A 246 -16.82 -4.79 -5.26
C ALA A 246 -15.54 -5.65 -5.38
N THR A 247 -14.45 -5.30 -4.71
CA THR A 247 -13.22 -6.13 -4.73
C THR A 247 -13.39 -7.55 -4.19
N ASN A 248 -14.54 -7.86 -3.57
CA ASN A 248 -14.87 -9.22 -3.14
C ASN A 248 -15.53 -10.07 -4.25
N MET A 249 -15.80 -9.51 -5.43
CA MET A 249 -16.40 -10.25 -6.57
C MET A 249 -15.44 -11.28 -7.18
N GLY A 250 -14.12 -11.05 -7.05
CA GLY A 250 -13.10 -11.95 -7.59
C GLY A 250 -11.90 -12.08 -6.67
N THR A 251 -10.91 -12.87 -7.11
CA THR A 251 -9.64 -12.98 -6.40
C THR A 251 -8.85 -11.67 -6.53
N PHE A 252 -8.48 -11.07 -5.42
CA PHE A 252 -7.67 -9.86 -5.40
C PHE A 252 -6.28 -10.13 -6.00
N PRO A 253 -5.77 -9.27 -6.95
CA PRO A 253 -6.23 -7.91 -7.29
C PRO A 253 -7.07 -7.81 -8.59
N GLU A 254 -7.65 -8.89 -9.11
CA GLU A 254 -8.31 -8.94 -10.42
C GLU A 254 -9.37 -7.84 -10.60
N VAL A 255 -10.22 -7.61 -9.58
CA VAL A 255 -11.25 -6.57 -9.66
C VAL A 255 -10.67 -5.18 -9.87
N ILE A 256 -9.49 -4.89 -9.29
CA ILE A 256 -8.79 -3.61 -9.49
C ILE A 256 -8.29 -3.50 -10.94
N LYS A 257 -7.71 -4.56 -11.49
CA LYS A 257 -7.24 -4.58 -12.89
C LYS A 257 -8.40 -4.44 -13.87
N GLU A 258 -9.47 -5.22 -13.68
CA GLU A 258 -10.65 -5.12 -14.52
C GLU A 258 -11.30 -3.73 -14.46
N SER A 259 -11.36 -3.12 -13.27
CA SER A 259 -11.85 -1.74 -13.13
C SER A 259 -11.03 -0.75 -13.98
N LEU A 260 -9.70 -0.85 -13.96
CA LEU A 260 -8.84 0.01 -14.78
C LEU A 260 -9.03 -0.25 -16.27
N ASN A 261 -9.15 -1.51 -16.70
CA ASN A 261 -9.44 -1.85 -18.08
C ASN A 261 -10.79 -1.25 -18.53
N LEU A 262 -11.82 -1.27 -17.67
CA LEU A 262 -13.12 -0.63 -17.91
C LEU A 262 -13.05 0.90 -17.97
N LEU A 263 -12.12 1.52 -17.23
CA LEU A 263 -11.81 2.96 -17.34
C LEU A 263 -11.02 3.32 -18.61
N GLY A 264 -10.65 2.35 -19.44
CA GLY A 264 -9.82 2.58 -20.62
C GLY A 264 -8.32 2.71 -20.30
N ILE A 265 -7.89 2.34 -19.11
CA ILE A 265 -6.48 2.28 -18.69
C ILE A 265 -6.03 0.81 -18.79
N PRO A 266 -5.37 0.39 -19.88
CA PRO A 266 -5.05 -1.02 -20.11
C PRO A 266 -3.90 -1.47 -19.21
N VAL A 267 -4.23 -2.27 -18.19
CA VAL A 267 -3.25 -2.84 -17.24
C VAL A 267 -3.06 -4.35 -17.40
N GLY A 268 -3.73 -4.96 -18.40
CA GLY A 268 -3.64 -6.40 -18.67
C GLY A 268 -4.41 -7.24 -17.65
N LYS A 269 -4.06 -8.52 -17.59
CA LYS A 269 -4.65 -9.53 -16.69
C LYS A 269 -3.76 -9.72 -15.47
N CYS A 270 -4.32 -10.36 -14.44
CA CYS A 270 -3.52 -10.87 -13.34
C CYS A 270 -2.60 -11.99 -13.80
N LEU A 271 -1.51 -12.19 -13.08
CA LEU A 271 -0.63 -13.35 -13.29
C LEU A 271 -1.30 -14.63 -12.77
N ASP A 272 -1.04 -15.75 -13.45
CA ASP A 272 -1.52 -17.04 -13.00
C ASP A 272 -1.12 -17.33 -11.54
N PRO A 273 -1.99 -17.98 -10.76
CA PRO A 273 -3.22 -18.69 -11.14
C PRO A 273 -4.51 -17.86 -11.05
N ILE A 274 -4.42 -16.52 -10.89
CA ILE A 274 -5.61 -15.67 -10.77
C ILE A 274 -6.32 -15.57 -12.13
N GLN A 275 -7.62 -15.87 -12.15
CA GLN A 275 -8.43 -15.86 -13.36
C GLN A 275 -9.24 -14.58 -13.48
N GLU A 276 -9.62 -14.23 -14.72
CA GLU A 276 -10.49 -13.09 -15.01
C GLU A 276 -11.89 -13.27 -14.40
N LEU A 277 -12.53 -12.12 -14.12
CA LEU A 277 -13.94 -12.11 -13.73
C LEU A 277 -14.83 -12.72 -14.83
N LYS A 278 -15.90 -13.38 -14.42
CA LYS A 278 -16.92 -13.85 -15.33
C LYS A 278 -17.68 -12.68 -15.95
N PRO A 279 -18.32 -12.86 -17.13
CA PRO A 279 -19.05 -11.79 -17.80
C PRO A 279 -20.09 -11.08 -16.92
N GLU A 280 -20.83 -11.85 -16.11
CA GLU A 280 -21.82 -11.30 -15.18
C GLU A 280 -21.19 -10.50 -14.00
N GLU A 281 -19.98 -10.86 -13.59
CA GLU A 281 -19.23 -10.15 -12.55
C GLU A 281 -18.63 -8.87 -13.13
N LYS A 282 -18.14 -8.90 -14.37
CA LYS A 282 -17.66 -7.71 -15.10
C LYS A 282 -18.77 -6.68 -15.28
N GLU A 283 -19.99 -7.11 -15.64
CA GLU A 283 -21.11 -6.19 -15.80
C GLU A 283 -21.55 -5.57 -14.47
N LYS A 284 -21.58 -6.35 -13.37
CA LYS A 284 -21.83 -5.82 -12.02
C LYS A 284 -20.79 -4.79 -11.62
N LEU A 285 -19.51 -5.08 -11.89
CA LEU A 285 -18.43 -4.14 -11.61
C LEU A 285 -18.56 -2.86 -12.43
N ARG A 286 -18.90 -3.00 -13.72
CA ARG A 286 -19.16 -1.85 -14.60
C ARG A 286 -20.26 -0.96 -14.04
N GLN A 287 -21.36 -1.55 -13.55
CA GLN A 287 -22.44 -0.78 -12.93
C GLN A 287 -21.97 -0.02 -11.68
N VAL A 288 -21.15 -0.64 -10.84
CA VAL A 288 -20.55 0.06 -9.68
C VAL A 288 -19.74 1.29 -10.12
N LEU A 289 -18.94 1.17 -11.18
CA LEU A 289 -18.14 2.30 -11.70
C LEU A 289 -19.04 3.41 -12.28
N VAL A 290 -20.13 3.06 -12.98
CA VAL A 290 -21.15 4.01 -13.46
C VAL A 290 -21.80 4.75 -12.29
N ASP A 291 -22.26 4.02 -11.27
CA ASP A 291 -22.93 4.61 -10.10
C ASP A 291 -21.99 5.54 -9.33
N MET A 292 -20.69 5.24 -9.31
CA MET A 292 -19.65 6.09 -8.76
C MET A 292 -19.24 7.27 -9.67
N LYS A 293 -19.78 7.33 -10.90
CA LYS A 293 -19.44 8.33 -11.94
C LYS A 293 -17.95 8.33 -12.30
N LEU A 294 -17.37 7.14 -12.40
CA LEU A 294 -16.00 6.94 -12.86
C LEU A 294 -15.93 6.62 -14.35
N ILE A 295 -17.01 6.08 -14.91
CA ILE A 295 -17.25 5.85 -16.35
C ILE A 295 -18.64 6.32 -16.73
#